data_e74718b3b1b74b8d508beaa6b30ce075
#
_entry.id   e74718b3b1b74b8d508beaa6b30ce075
#
_cell.length_a   1.000
_cell.length_b   1.000
_cell.length_c   1.000
_cell.angle_alpha   90.00
_cell.angle_beta   90.00
_cell.angle_gamma   90.00
#
_symmetry.space_group_name_H-M   'P 1'
#
loop_
_entity.id
_entity.type
_entity.pdbx_description
1 polymer ?
#
loop_
_entity_poly.entity_id
_entity_poly.type
_entity_poly.pdbx_seq_one_letter_code
_entity_poly.pdbx_strand_id
1 'polypeptide(L)'
;MAQLARYPDLFTHRKQSVLPKYAQHAIYALGRVEGSGVGAVDEIDAFRTALEMLDPKLIAPAGIQIRDIGGINYSWDLAGEASSDFSGSGLRAPKDYGWFLQFHGDGFKREAALKHLDGPPRSPFEFVSIVYRMNDWVAQVRAAALEYGAQYFPRMEYDVAGRAAFFLLLRMQMFARWDDRAFKCVEDTLYRRDVLAFIKQQLRDKADGPVTAVLRRVMQRPDLDECLPELAADAKSAAVRSCATDFLLNGRAQWANGYKRVWVDKVHGVSRLVPDLQQRPLSISVDVAGSMDRASRDRSAKVRKIVASALIARLGNRADWHDDIAARLKSDPNQGVASRMEFYFRKLASVGA
;
A
#
# COMPACT_ATOMS: atom_id res chain seq x y z
N MET A 1 4.47 7.72 39.80
CA MET A 1 3.16 7.06 39.76
C MET A 1 1.97 7.85 40.34
N ALA A 2 2.14 9.07 40.81
CA ALA A 2 1.07 9.82 41.49
C ALA A 2 0.35 10.88 40.62
N GLN A 3 0.69 11.02 39.32
CA GLN A 3 0.07 12.00 38.42
C GLN A 3 -1.01 11.43 37.48
N LEU A 4 -1.22 10.10 37.45
CA LEU A 4 -2.18 9.44 36.57
C LEU A 4 -3.66 9.56 37.02
N ALA A 5 -3.91 10.09 38.22
CA ALA A 5 -5.27 10.12 38.82
C ALA A 5 -6.10 11.37 38.50
N ARG A 6 -5.63 12.30 37.65
CA ARG A 6 -6.29 13.60 37.42
C ARG A 6 -7.12 13.70 36.14
N TYR A 7 -7.17 12.68 35.31
CA TYR A 7 -7.94 12.77 34.08
C TYR A 7 -9.16 11.84 34.19
N PRO A 8 -10.39 12.38 34.15
CA PRO A 8 -11.59 11.54 34.06
C PRO A 8 -11.50 10.73 32.76
N ASP A 9 -12.03 9.49 32.81
CA ASP A 9 -12.16 8.65 31.61
C ASP A 9 -13.00 9.41 30.56
N LEU A 10 -12.31 10.11 29.64
CA LEU A 10 -12.93 10.97 28.63
C LEU A 10 -13.70 10.20 27.55
N PHE A 11 -13.71 8.86 27.63
CA PHE A 11 -14.22 8.02 26.57
C PHE A 11 -15.22 6.96 27.02
N THR A 12 -16.45 7.37 27.27
CA THR A 12 -17.58 6.46 27.53
C THR A 12 -18.29 5.96 26.27
N HIS A 13 -17.83 6.20 25.04
CA HIS A 13 -18.47 5.73 23.81
C HIS A 13 -17.61 4.86 22.89
N ARG A 14 -17.72 3.55 23.10
CA ARG A 14 -17.97 2.40 22.16
C ARG A 14 -17.17 2.21 20.87
N LYS A 15 -16.12 2.94 20.52
CA LYS A 15 -15.19 2.45 19.50
C LYS A 15 -13.82 2.31 20.13
N GLN A 16 -13.28 1.10 20.04
CA GLN A 16 -11.92 0.81 20.49
C GLN A 16 -10.96 1.85 19.88
N SER A 17 -10.27 2.60 20.76
CA SER A 17 -9.33 3.62 20.29
C SER A 17 -8.20 2.96 19.50
N VAL A 18 -7.87 3.54 18.34
CA VAL A 18 -6.70 3.12 17.55
C VAL A 18 -5.42 3.78 18.05
N LEU A 19 -5.54 4.82 18.88
CA LEU A 19 -4.43 5.54 19.46
C LEU A 19 -4.07 4.96 20.83
N PRO A 20 -2.79 4.68 21.13
CA PRO A 20 -2.36 4.26 22.45
C PRO A 20 -2.60 5.37 23.50
N LYS A 21 -2.83 4.99 24.76
CA LYS A 21 -3.20 5.94 25.83
C LYS A 21 -2.20 7.09 26.00
N TYR A 22 -0.91 6.82 25.93
CA TYR A 22 0.11 7.88 26.03
C TYR A 22 0.01 8.90 24.89
N ALA A 23 -0.33 8.45 23.66
CA ALA A 23 -0.57 9.34 22.53
C ALA A 23 -1.81 10.22 22.76
N GLN A 24 -2.86 9.66 23.35
CA GLN A 24 -4.07 10.42 23.69
C GLN A 24 -3.77 11.55 24.68
N HIS A 25 -2.90 11.32 25.67
CA HIS A 25 -2.47 12.34 26.62
C HIS A 25 -1.67 13.45 25.93
N ALA A 26 -0.70 13.09 25.08
CA ALA A 26 0.08 14.07 24.31
C ALA A 26 -0.83 14.91 23.40
N ILE A 27 -1.77 14.26 22.68
CA ILE A 27 -2.73 14.97 21.81
C ILE A 27 -3.63 15.90 22.61
N TYR A 28 -4.11 15.47 23.77
CA TYR A 28 -4.93 16.30 24.64
C TYR A 28 -4.17 17.53 25.14
N ALA A 29 -2.92 17.36 25.53
CA ALA A 29 -2.03 18.46 25.96
C ALA A 29 -1.76 19.42 24.81
N LEU A 30 -1.43 18.91 23.60
CA LEU A 30 -1.18 19.71 22.40
C LEU A 30 -2.39 20.57 22.01
N GLY A 31 -3.60 20.04 22.14
CA GLY A 31 -4.82 20.78 21.83
C GLY A 31 -5.11 21.96 22.78
N ARG A 32 -4.36 22.06 23.88
CA ARG A 32 -4.47 23.12 24.91
C ARG A 32 -3.26 24.04 24.99
N VAL A 33 -2.32 23.88 24.07
CA VAL A 33 -1.17 24.79 23.97
C VAL A 33 -1.69 26.15 23.50
N GLU A 34 -1.96 27.05 24.44
CA GLU A 34 -2.25 28.46 24.14
C GLU A 34 -0.91 29.18 23.91
N GLY A 35 -0.81 29.88 22.81
CA GLY A 35 0.06 31.00 22.44
C GLY A 35 1.54 31.03 22.85
N SER A 36 1.94 30.51 23.98
CA SER A 36 3.32 30.66 24.47
C SER A 36 4.28 29.53 24.04
N GLY A 37 3.76 28.39 23.59
CA GLY A 37 4.56 27.28 23.05
C GLY A 37 5.63 26.68 23.99
N VAL A 38 5.83 27.25 25.16
CA VAL A 38 6.78 26.77 26.16
C VAL A 38 6.18 25.58 26.86
N GLY A 39 6.75 24.40 26.65
CA GLY A 39 6.31 23.14 27.26
C GLY A 39 5.68 22.12 26.30
N ALA A 40 5.46 22.49 25.04
CA ALA A 40 4.86 21.58 24.06
C ALA A 40 5.88 20.68 23.33
N VAL A 41 7.16 20.81 23.61
CA VAL A 41 8.22 20.06 22.89
C VAL A 41 8.15 18.57 23.23
N ASP A 42 8.00 18.24 24.50
CA ASP A 42 7.91 16.86 24.97
C ASP A 42 6.63 16.18 24.47
N GLU A 43 5.51 16.92 24.44
CA GLU A 43 4.25 16.44 23.92
C GLU A 43 4.28 16.22 22.41
N ILE A 44 4.98 17.07 21.65
CA ILE A 44 5.17 16.88 20.21
C ILE A 44 6.03 15.65 19.94
N ASP A 45 7.11 15.46 20.66
CA ASP A 45 7.95 14.28 20.50
C ASP A 45 7.19 13.00 20.92
N ALA A 46 6.44 13.04 22.00
CA ALA A 46 5.57 11.92 22.41
C ALA A 46 4.49 11.62 21.36
N PHE A 47 3.89 12.65 20.77
CA PHE A 47 2.92 12.51 19.69
C PHE A 47 3.55 11.90 18.44
N ARG A 48 4.70 12.41 17.98
CA ARG A 48 5.39 11.88 16.79
C ARG A 48 5.86 10.45 17.01
N THR A 49 6.40 10.13 18.20
CA THR A 49 6.77 8.75 18.58
C THR A 49 5.55 7.83 18.52
N ALA A 50 4.38 8.32 18.93
CA ALA A 50 3.15 7.55 18.81
C ALA A 50 2.76 7.31 17.34
N LEU A 51 2.95 8.29 16.45
CA LEU A 51 2.70 8.14 15.01
C LEU A 51 3.64 7.10 14.37
N GLU A 52 4.87 6.94 14.85
CA GLU A 52 5.82 5.93 14.35
C GLU A 52 5.31 4.50 14.56
N MET A 53 4.54 4.27 15.61
CA MET A 53 3.99 2.97 15.98
C MET A 53 2.67 2.63 15.26
N LEU A 54 2.06 3.59 14.57
CA LEU A 54 0.77 3.39 13.92
C LEU A 54 0.91 2.75 12.55
N ASP A 55 0.05 1.77 12.29
CA ASP A 55 -0.10 1.22 10.94
C ASP A 55 -0.70 2.29 10.01
N PRO A 56 -0.08 2.58 8.85
CA PRO A 56 -0.60 3.53 7.87
C PRO A 56 -2.07 3.35 7.48
N LYS A 57 -2.59 2.12 7.55
CA LYS A 57 -4.02 1.84 7.27
C LYS A 57 -4.98 2.50 8.26
N LEU A 58 -4.49 2.92 9.42
CA LEU A 58 -5.29 3.58 10.46
C LEU A 58 -5.40 5.09 10.27
N ILE A 59 -4.86 5.66 9.18
CA ILE A 59 -4.82 7.13 8.96
C ILE A 59 -6.18 7.80 9.10
N ALA A 60 -7.25 7.21 8.57
CA ALA A 60 -8.57 7.82 8.64
C ALA A 60 -9.17 7.80 10.07
N PRO A 61 -9.25 6.65 10.79
CA PRO A 61 -9.75 6.64 12.17
C PRO A 61 -8.83 7.38 13.14
N ALA A 62 -7.51 7.31 12.97
CA ALA A 62 -6.58 8.06 13.80
C ALA A 62 -6.74 9.57 13.62
N GLY A 63 -6.89 10.06 12.38
CA GLY A 63 -7.12 11.47 12.10
C GLY A 63 -8.40 12.01 12.74
N ILE A 64 -9.46 11.21 12.83
CA ILE A 64 -10.69 11.58 13.55
C ILE A 64 -10.39 11.68 15.04
N GLN A 65 -9.76 10.67 15.62
CA GLN A 65 -9.46 10.66 17.06
C GLN A 65 -8.49 11.78 17.47
N ILE A 66 -7.49 12.10 16.63
CA ILE A 66 -6.57 13.22 16.87
C ILE A 66 -7.35 14.53 16.98
N ARG A 67 -8.31 14.77 16.06
CA ARG A 67 -9.15 15.97 16.10
C ARG A 67 -10.03 16.03 17.35
N ASP A 68 -10.68 14.93 17.66
CA ASP A 68 -11.64 14.87 18.78
C ASP A 68 -10.92 15.06 20.12
N ILE A 69 -9.81 14.34 20.34
CA ILE A 69 -9.02 14.42 21.59
C ILE A 69 -8.34 15.79 21.71
N GLY A 70 -7.77 16.29 20.63
CA GLY A 70 -7.09 17.58 20.60
C GLY A 70 -8.02 18.79 20.66
N GLY A 71 -9.33 18.57 20.48
CA GLY A 71 -10.29 19.69 20.41
C GLY A 71 -10.07 20.58 19.18
N ILE A 72 -9.43 20.06 18.13
CA ILE A 72 -9.11 20.81 16.91
C ILE A 72 -10.13 20.57 15.77
N ASN A 73 -11.38 20.35 16.16
CA ASN A 73 -12.51 20.30 15.24
C ASN A 73 -12.82 21.70 14.69
N TYR A 74 -13.51 21.75 13.55
CA TYR A 74 -14.05 23.00 13.04
C TYR A 74 -15.14 23.53 14.02
N SER A 75 -15.00 24.77 14.50
CA SER A 75 -16.02 25.45 15.30
C SER A 75 -16.58 26.59 14.48
N TRP A 76 -17.90 26.60 14.26
CA TRP A 76 -18.61 27.71 13.60
C TRP A 76 -18.67 28.96 14.47
N ASP A 77 -18.62 28.79 15.79
CA ASP A 77 -18.76 29.87 16.75
C ASP A 77 -17.55 30.81 16.83
N LEU A 78 -16.40 30.36 16.30
CA LEU A 78 -15.15 31.13 16.27
C LEU A 78 -14.81 31.68 14.88
N ALA A 79 -15.71 31.61 13.91
CA ALA A 79 -15.47 32.04 12.53
C ALA A 79 -15.22 33.55 12.39
N GLY A 80 -15.49 34.36 13.45
CA GLY A 80 -15.29 35.82 13.44
C GLY A 80 -13.96 36.31 13.97
N GLU A 81 -13.25 35.56 14.83
CA GLU A 81 -12.06 36.08 15.52
C GLU A 81 -10.76 35.27 15.31
N ALA A 82 -10.81 34.04 14.83
CA ALA A 82 -9.65 33.14 14.85
C ALA A 82 -8.85 33.06 13.55
N SER A 83 -9.15 33.87 12.54
CA SER A 83 -8.45 33.76 11.24
C SER A 83 -7.15 34.57 11.14
N SER A 84 -6.82 35.41 12.13
CA SER A 84 -5.69 36.34 12.06
C SER A 84 -4.41 35.86 12.74
N ASP A 85 -4.47 34.89 13.65
CA ASP A 85 -3.37 34.67 14.58
C ASP A 85 -2.21 33.79 14.07
N PHE A 86 -2.39 33.05 12.97
CA PHE A 86 -1.27 32.30 12.40
C PHE A 86 -0.45 33.09 11.37
N SER A 87 -1.00 34.18 10.81
CA SER A 87 -0.33 34.99 9.80
C SER A 87 0.22 36.33 10.32
N GLY A 88 -0.08 36.76 11.54
CA GLY A 88 0.23 38.10 12.01
C GLY A 88 0.88 38.24 13.39
N SER A 89 0.72 37.28 14.28
CA SER A 89 1.40 37.35 15.59
C SER A 89 2.66 36.51 15.55
N GLY A 90 3.79 37.07 15.99
CA GLY A 90 5.08 36.40 16.07
C GLY A 90 5.13 35.21 17.05
N LEU A 91 4.08 34.43 17.12
CA LEU A 91 4.00 33.19 17.85
C LEU A 91 4.92 32.17 17.16
N ARG A 92 6.07 31.94 17.77
CA ARG A 92 6.94 30.83 17.46
C ARG A 92 6.21 29.54 17.86
N ALA A 93 5.37 29.01 16.95
CA ALA A 93 4.87 27.67 17.14
C ALA A 93 6.07 26.73 17.36
N PRO A 94 6.00 25.80 18.31
CA PRO A 94 7.08 24.84 18.54
C PRO A 94 7.42 24.14 17.24
N LYS A 95 8.71 23.82 17.04
CA LYS A 95 9.15 23.03 15.91
C LYS A 95 8.30 21.76 15.86
N ASP A 96 7.92 21.36 14.65
CA ASP A 96 7.14 20.14 14.41
C ASP A 96 5.66 20.17 14.87
N TYR A 97 5.14 21.28 15.43
CA TYR A 97 3.72 21.39 15.80
C TYR A 97 2.79 21.24 14.60
N GLY A 98 3.27 21.50 13.39
CA GLY A 98 2.56 21.26 12.14
C GLY A 98 2.14 19.80 11.95
N TRP A 99 2.87 18.84 12.51
CA TRP A 99 2.49 17.42 12.46
C TRP A 99 1.17 17.12 13.18
N PHE A 100 0.85 17.89 14.21
CA PHE A 100 -0.44 17.82 14.90
C PHE A 100 -1.51 18.63 14.15
N LEU A 101 -1.21 19.88 13.79
CA LEU A 101 -2.18 20.78 13.18
C LEU A 101 -2.61 20.38 11.76
N GLN A 102 -1.86 19.56 11.04
CA GLN A 102 -2.32 19.04 9.75
C GLN A 102 -3.61 18.22 9.85
N PHE A 103 -4.00 17.78 11.05
CA PHE A 103 -5.26 17.09 11.31
C PHE A 103 -6.41 18.04 11.67
N HIS A 104 -6.20 19.35 11.78
CA HIS A 104 -7.19 20.32 12.18
C HIS A 104 -8.45 20.29 11.28
N GLY A 105 -9.62 20.60 11.86
CA GLY A 105 -10.88 20.69 11.12
C GLY A 105 -10.90 21.84 10.10
N ASP A 106 -10.26 22.97 10.43
CA ASP A 106 -10.14 24.15 9.57
C ASP A 106 -9.05 23.97 8.50
N GLY A 107 -9.42 24.22 7.23
CA GLY A 107 -8.53 24.12 6.08
C GLY A 107 -7.38 25.13 6.09
N PHE A 108 -7.60 26.35 6.55
CA PHE A 108 -6.54 27.37 6.65
C PHE A 108 -5.45 26.95 7.63
N LYS A 109 -5.82 26.38 8.77
CA LYS A 109 -4.87 25.87 9.75
C LYS A 109 -4.11 24.64 9.23
N ARG A 110 -4.77 23.73 8.47
CA ARG A 110 -4.08 22.62 7.82
C ARG A 110 -3.07 23.09 6.78
N GLU A 111 -3.45 24.08 5.95
CA GLU A 111 -2.55 24.67 4.96
C GLU A 111 -1.34 25.30 5.61
N ALA A 112 -1.56 26.16 6.62
CA ALA A 112 -0.48 26.79 7.36
C ALA A 112 0.45 25.75 8.03
N ALA A 113 -0.13 24.71 8.64
CA ALA A 113 0.64 23.61 9.23
C ALA A 113 1.58 22.95 8.23
N LEU A 114 1.08 22.61 7.04
CA LEU A 114 1.88 21.98 5.97
C LEU A 114 3.02 22.88 5.48
N LYS A 115 2.79 24.17 5.34
CA LYS A 115 3.80 25.15 4.94
C LYS A 115 4.91 25.36 5.97
N HIS A 116 4.64 25.07 7.25
CA HIS A 116 5.62 25.20 8.35
C HIS A 116 6.28 23.86 8.73
N LEU A 117 5.90 22.74 8.09
CA LEU A 117 6.61 21.49 8.30
C LEU A 117 8.01 21.56 7.74
N ASP A 118 8.98 21.08 8.52
CA ASP A 118 10.38 20.99 8.15
C ASP A 118 10.91 19.56 8.30
N GLY A 119 11.74 19.15 7.34
CA GLY A 119 12.31 17.81 7.28
C GLY A 119 11.37 16.73 6.72
N PRO A 120 11.92 15.58 6.34
CA PRO A 120 11.16 14.47 5.78
C PRO A 120 10.31 13.76 6.85
N PRO A 121 9.26 13.04 6.43
CA PRO A 121 8.50 12.14 7.31
C PRO A 121 9.44 11.12 7.98
N ARG A 122 9.27 10.91 9.28
CA ARG A 122 10.08 9.95 10.08
C ARG A 122 9.44 8.56 10.12
N SER A 123 8.18 8.45 9.76
CA SER A 123 7.44 7.19 9.84
C SER A 123 6.54 6.95 8.64
N PRO A 124 6.16 5.69 8.36
CA PRO A 124 5.18 5.36 7.33
C PRO A 124 3.84 6.07 7.54
N PHE A 125 3.42 6.27 8.79
CA PHE A 125 2.17 6.97 9.10
C PHE A 125 2.28 8.46 8.79
N GLU A 126 3.37 9.14 9.15
CA GLU A 126 3.62 10.54 8.79
C GLU A 126 3.63 10.74 7.27
N PHE A 127 4.33 9.87 6.54
CA PHE A 127 4.33 9.91 5.07
C PHE A 127 2.91 9.79 4.50
N VAL A 128 2.17 8.78 4.94
CA VAL A 128 0.78 8.58 4.49
C VAL A 128 -0.12 9.74 4.89
N SER A 129 0.11 10.39 6.03
CA SER A 129 -0.69 11.55 6.45
C SER A 129 -0.56 12.73 5.47
N ILE A 130 0.64 13.01 4.98
CA ILE A 130 0.86 14.03 3.93
C ILE A 130 0.20 13.61 2.61
N VAL A 131 0.35 12.36 2.21
CA VAL A 131 -0.30 11.81 1.02
C VAL A 131 -1.83 11.96 1.10
N TYR A 132 -2.42 11.78 2.29
CA TYR A 132 -3.84 12.07 2.52
C TYR A 132 -4.18 13.56 2.40
N ARG A 133 -3.29 14.46 2.79
CA ARG A 133 -3.48 15.91 2.57
C ARG A 133 -3.41 16.28 1.09
N MET A 134 -2.63 15.58 0.26
CA MET A 134 -2.69 15.73 -1.21
C MET A 134 -4.06 15.37 -1.80
N ASN A 135 -4.90 14.62 -1.07
CA ASN A 135 -6.28 14.31 -1.44
C ASN A 135 -7.32 15.12 -0.61
N ASP A 136 -6.91 16.17 0.08
CA ASP A 136 -7.81 17.01 0.87
C ASP A 136 -8.90 17.65 0.00
N TRP A 137 -10.05 17.93 0.57
CA TRP A 137 -11.12 18.62 -0.14
C TRP A 137 -10.81 20.11 -0.39
N VAL A 138 -9.94 20.73 0.42
CA VAL A 138 -9.48 22.11 0.25
C VAL A 138 -8.29 22.13 -0.72
N ALA A 139 -8.41 22.91 -1.80
CA ALA A 139 -7.40 22.96 -2.88
C ALA A 139 -6.04 23.50 -2.38
N GLN A 140 -6.05 24.50 -1.50
CA GLN A 140 -4.86 25.11 -0.92
C GLN A 140 -4.09 24.11 -0.04
N VAL A 141 -4.80 23.27 0.70
CA VAL A 141 -4.19 22.19 1.49
C VAL A 141 -3.53 21.16 0.58
N ARG A 142 -4.18 20.80 -0.55
CA ARG A 142 -3.56 19.90 -1.55
C ARG A 142 -2.28 20.48 -2.12
N ALA A 143 -2.30 21.77 -2.48
CA ALA A 143 -1.12 22.46 -3.02
C ALA A 143 0.04 22.48 -2.01
N ALA A 144 -0.22 22.88 -0.76
CA ALA A 144 0.80 22.89 0.29
C ALA A 144 1.36 21.48 0.57
N ALA A 145 0.51 20.45 0.58
CA ALA A 145 0.96 19.07 0.75
C ALA A 145 1.85 18.60 -0.42
N LEU A 146 1.52 19.00 -1.65
CA LEU A 146 2.33 18.69 -2.83
C LEU A 146 3.68 19.42 -2.80
N GLU A 147 3.71 20.69 -2.44
CA GLU A 147 4.96 21.45 -2.27
C GLU A 147 5.86 20.80 -1.23
N TYR A 148 5.32 20.47 -0.05
CA TYR A 148 6.04 19.72 0.97
C TYR A 148 6.56 18.38 0.44
N GLY A 149 5.73 17.61 -0.25
CA GLY A 149 6.11 16.31 -0.81
C GLY A 149 7.23 16.43 -1.84
N ALA A 150 7.15 17.41 -2.75
CA ALA A 150 8.19 17.66 -3.76
C ALA A 150 9.54 18.00 -3.12
N GLN A 151 9.53 18.69 -1.98
CA GLN A 151 10.73 19.08 -1.26
C GLN A 151 11.36 17.95 -0.45
N TYR A 152 10.54 17.16 0.26
CA TYR A 152 11.05 16.26 1.31
C TYR A 152 10.96 14.77 0.96
N PHE A 153 10.04 14.32 0.10
CA PHE A 153 9.94 12.90 -0.23
C PHE A 153 11.19 12.32 -0.91
N PRO A 154 11.93 13.07 -1.76
CA PRO A 154 13.19 12.56 -2.31
C PRO A 154 14.27 12.27 -1.26
N ARG A 155 14.17 12.92 -0.09
CA ARG A 155 15.14 12.81 1.02
C ARG A 155 14.69 11.87 2.14
N MET A 156 13.49 11.31 2.01
CA MET A 156 12.91 10.40 3.01
C MET A 156 13.66 9.08 3.03
N GLU A 157 13.82 8.51 4.22
CA GLU A 157 14.42 7.18 4.39
C GLU A 157 13.65 6.12 3.60
N TYR A 158 14.41 5.24 2.94
CA TYR A 158 13.83 4.25 2.02
C TYR A 158 12.91 3.25 2.71
N ASP A 159 13.19 2.91 3.97
CA ASP A 159 12.37 1.96 4.73
C ASP A 159 11.03 2.57 5.15
N VAL A 160 10.99 3.89 5.42
CA VAL A 160 9.74 4.63 5.68
C VAL A 160 8.83 4.57 4.44
N ALA A 161 9.38 4.92 3.26
CA ALA A 161 8.66 4.84 2.00
C ALA A 161 8.26 3.39 1.67
N GLY A 162 9.18 2.44 1.84
CA GLY A 162 8.97 1.03 1.52
C GLY A 162 7.90 0.36 2.39
N ARG A 163 7.84 0.68 3.68
CA ARG A 163 6.76 0.20 4.57
C ARG A 163 5.42 0.82 4.20
N ALA A 164 5.37 2.10 3.88
CA ALA A 164 4.16 2.78 3.43
C ALA A 164 3.67 2.27 2.06
N ALA A 165 4.59 1.82 1.18
CA ALA A 165 4.27 1.31 -0.15
C ALA A 165 3.24 0.16 -0.11
N PHE A 166 3.29 -0.71 0.90
CA PHE A 166 2.33 -1.82 1.06
C PHE A 166 0.89 -1.36 1.29
N PHE A 167 0.71 -0.12 1.70
CA PHE A 167 -0.60 0.51 1.81
C PHE A 167 -0.91 1.39 0.59
N LEU A 168 0.01 2.27 0.21
CA LEU A 168 -0.21 3.29 -0.81
C LEU A 168 -0.42 2.70 -2.20
N LEU A 169 0.43 1.75 -2.64
CA LEU A 169 0.31 1.10 -3.95
C LEU A 169 -1.07 0.48 -4.20
N LEU A 170 -1.75 0.05 -3.15
CA LEU A 170 -3.08 -0.54 -3.25
C LEU A 170 -4.21 0.50 -3.22
N ARG A 171 -3.92 1.76 -2.89
CA ARG A 171 -4.92 2.80 -2.64
C ARG A 171 -4.77 4.07 -3.48
N MET A 172 -3.61 4.29 -4.09
CA MET A 172 -3.34 5.51 -4.88
C MET A 172 -4.45 5.82 -5.89
N GLN A 173 -4.98 4.80 -6.56
CA GLN A 173 -6.05 4.98 -7.54
C GLN A 173 -7.41 5.37 -6.94
N MET A 174 -7.57 5.29 -5.63
CA MET A 174 -8.80 5.71 -4.93
C MET A 174 -8.79 7.19 -4.55
N PHE A 175 -7.67 7.89 -4.71
CA PHE A 175 -7.54 9.30 -4.39
C PHE A 175 -8.07 10.17 -5.53
N ALA A 176 -9.38 10.38 -5.55
CA ALA A 176 -10.09 11.02 -6.65
C ALA A 176 -9.79 12.52 -6.85
N ARG A 177 -9.11 13.17 -5.88
CA ARG A 177 -8.76 14.60 -5.96
C ARG A 177 -7.29 14.85 -6.29
N TRP A 178 -6.52 13.82 -6.59
CA TRP A 178 -5.16 13.95 -7.05
C TRP A 178 -5.15 14.47 -8.50
N ASP A 179 -4.26 15.39 -8.77
CA ASP A 179 -3.81 15.70 -10.12
C ASP A 179 -2.60 14.82 -10.50
N ASP A 180 -2.17 14.90 -11.75
CA ASP A 180 -1.03 14.11 -12.26
C ASP A 180 0.27 14.41 -11.50
N ARG A 181 0.43 15.63 -10.97
CA ARG A 181 1.63 16.02 -10.21
C ARG A 181 1.67 15.34 -8.85
N ALA A 182 0.54 15.29 -8.15
CA ALA A 182 0.43 14.59 -6.86
C ALA A 182 0.65 13.09 -7.05
N PHE A 183 0.03 12.51 -8.09
CA PHE A 183 0.24 11.11 -8.44
C PHE A 183 1.72 10.81 -8.70
N LYS A 184 2.34 11.61 -9.59
CA LYS A 184 3.75 11.45 -9.96
C LYS A 184 4.68 11.64 -8.77
N CYS A 185 4.46 12.62 -7.92
CA CYS A 185 5.27 12.87 -6.72
C CYS A 185 5.34 11.64 -5.80
N VAL A 186 4.20 11.02 -5.55
CA VAL A 186 4.13 9.81 -4.70
C VAL A 186 4.68 8.60 -5.45
N GLU A 187 4.35 8.44 -6.73
CA GLU A 187 4.83 7.33 -7.55
C GLU A 187 6.37 7.35 -7.66
N ASP A 188 6.97 8.50 -8.00
CA ASP A 188 8.43 8.64 -8.11
C ASP A 188 9.12 8.27 -6.80
N THR A 189 8.50 8.60 -5.65
CA THR A 189 9.01 8.22 -4.33
C THR A 189 8.98 6.72 -4.11
N LEU A 190 7.85 6.07 -4.43
CA LEU A 190 7.68 4.62 -4.22
C LEU A 190 8.49 3.77 -5.21
N TYR A 191 8.87 4.33 -6.38
CA TYR A 191 9.69 3.67 -7.39
C TYR A 191 11.17 4.08 -7.35
N ARG A 192 11.63 4.76 -6.32
CA ARG A 192 13.07 4.95 -6.05
C ARG A 192 13.75 3.59 -5.94
N ARG A 193 14.97 3.47 -6.45
CA ARG A 193 15.72 2.19 -6.48
C ARG A 193 15.91 1.56 -5.10
N ASP A 194 16.23 2.37 -4.10
CA ASP A 194 16.39 1.93 -2.71
C ASP A 194 15.07 1.44 -2.09
N VAL A 195 13.96 2.12 -2.39
CA VAL A 195 12.61 1.72 -1.97
C VAL A 195 12.18 0.43 -2.65
N LEU A 196 12.44 0.29 -3.95
CA LEU A 196 12.14 -0.95 -4.69
C LEU A 196 12.97 -2.13 -4.18
N ALA A 197 14.23 -1.91 -3.82
CA ALA A 197 15.07 -2.95 -3.21
C ALA A 197 14.47 -3.43 -1.87
N PHE A 198 13.99 -2.50 -1.04
CA PHE A 198 13.27 -2.83 0.19
C PHE A 198 11.96 -3.60 -0.09
N ILE A 199 11.16 -3.15 -1.06
CA ILE A 199 9.92 -3.83 -1.46
C ILE A 199 10.23 -5.26 -1.93
N LYS A 200 11.24 -5.45 -2.79
CA LYS A 200 11.71 -6.77 -3.23
C LYS A 200 12.02 -7.68 -2.06
N GLN A 201 12.81 -7.18 -1.10
CA GLN A 201 13.14 -7.94 0.11
C GLN A 201 11.89 -8.35 0.89
N GLN A 202 10.95 -7.42 1.08
CA GLN A 202 9.69 -7.72 1.77
C GLN A 202 8.81 -8.73 1.01
N LEU A 203 8.77 -8.66 -0.32
CA LEU A 203 8.06 -9.64 -1.17
C LEU A 203 8.68 -11.04 -1.07
N ARG A 204 10.00 -11.13 -0.90
CA ARG A 204 10.71 -12.41 -0.69
C ARG A 204 10.49 -12.96 0.72
N ASP A 205 10.60 -12.10 1.74
CA ASP A 205 10.75 -12.55 3.13
C ASP A 205 9.44 -12.61 3.91
N LYS A 206 8.37 -11.92 3.48
CA LYS A 206 7.06 -12.01 4.15
C LYS A 206 6.26 -13.21 3.68
N ALA A 207 5.70 -13.94 4.64
CA ALA A 207 4.76 -15.03 4.36
C ALA A 207 3.33 -14.53 4.14
N ASP A 208 2.94 -13.47 4.87
CA ASP A 208 1.58 -12.98 5.03
C ASP A 208 1.41 -11.53 4.58
N GLY A 209 0.17 -11.06 4.60
CA GLY A 209 -0.20 -9.72 4.19
C GLY A 209 -0.50 -9.60 2.69
N PRO A 210 -0.67 -8.38 2.17
CA PRO A 210 -1.11 -8.13 0.80
C PRO A 210 0.04 -8.26 -0.24
N VAL A 211 1.05 -9.11 0.04
CA VAL A 211 2.30 -9.21 -0.76
C VAL A 211 2.04 -9.46 -2.25
N THR A 212 1.09 -10.34 -2.59
CA THR A 212 0.78 -10.63 -4.00
C THR A 212 0.09 -9.46 -4.70
N ALA A 213 -0.76 -8.73 -3.97
CA ALA A 213 -1.41 -7.54 -4.52
C ALA A 213 -0.37 -6.42 -4.76
N VAL A 214 0.57 -6.25 -3.83
CA VAL A 214 1.69 -5.30 -3.99
C VAL A 214 2.58 -5.72 -5.14
N LEU A 215 2.96 -7.02 -5.27
CA LEU A 215 3.70 -7.51 -6.42
C LEU A 215 3.00 -7.13 -7.74
N ARG A 216 1.70 -7.40 -7.88
CA ARG A 216 0.95 -7.04 -9.09
C ARG A 216 0.95 -5.54 -9.38
N ARG A 217 1.01 -4.70 -8.34
CA ARG A 217 1.07 -3.24 -8.51
C ARG A 217 2.44 -2.75 -8.94
N VAL A 218 3.50 -3.19 -8.29
CA VAL A 218 4.86 -2.79 -8.71
C VAL A 218 5.21 -3.31 -10.10
N MET A 219 4.65 -4.44 -10.50
CA MET A 219 4.81 -5.01 -11.84
C MET A 219 4.04 -4.26 -12.95
N GLN A 220 3.36 -3.16 -12.65
CA GLN A 220 2.86 -2.26 -13.69
C GLN A 220 4.01 -1.57 -14.45
N ARG A 221 5.17 -1.42 -13.81
CA ARG A 221 6.42 -0.92 -14.39
C ARG A 221 7.46 -2.04 -14.47
N PRO A 222 8.45 -1.95 -15.36
CA PRO A 222 9.44 -3.02 -15.59
C PRO A 222 10.53 -3.11 -14.50
N ASP A 223 10.57 -2.17 -13.57
CA ASP A 223 11.67 -1.97 -12.62
C ASP A 223 12.03 -3.21 -11.77
N LEU A 224 11.10 -4.15 -11.59
CA LEU A 224 11.32 -5.39 -10.83
C LEU A 224 11.25 -6.67 -11.68
N ASP A 225 11.24 -6.59 -13.00
CA ASP A 225 11.17 -7.78 -13.86
C ASP A 225 12.33 -8.75 -13.60
N GLU A 226 13.54 -8.23 -13.43
CA GLU A 226 14.75 -9.02 -13.16
C GLU A 226 14.67 -9.80 -11.84
N CYS A 227 13.78 -9.41 -10.94
CA CYS A 227 13.62 -10.08 -9.65
C CYS A 227 12.62 -11.26 -9.69
N LEU A 228 11.86 -11.40 -10.77
CA LEU A 228 10.82 -12.44 -10.88
C LEU A 228 11.36 -13.86 -10.74
N PRO A 229 12.53 -14.25 -11.36
CA PRO A 229 13.08 -15.60 -11.19
C PRO A 229 13.39 -15.92 -9.72
N GLU A 230 13.99 -14.96 -8.99
CA GLU A 230 14.28 -15.11 -7.56
C GLU A 230 13.00 -15.21 -6.73
N LEU A 231 12.03 -14.33 -6.99
CA LEU A 231 10.74 -14.37 -6.28
C LEU A 231 9.96 -15.66 -6.54
N ALA A 232 10.03 -16.21 -7.75
CA ALA A 232 9.40 -17.48 -8.10
C ALA A 232 10.04 -18.67 -7.39
N ALA A 233 11.36 -18.63 -7.15
CA ALA A 233 12.09 -19.70 -6.47
C ALA A 233 11.99 -19.60 -4.94
N ASP A 234 12.27 -18.41 -4.40
CA ASP A 234 12.70 -18.27 -3.01
C ASP A 234 11.72 -17.53 -2.10
N ALA A 235 10.70 -16.85 -2.66
CA ALA A 235 9.75 -16.12 -1.81
C ALA A 235 9.09 -17.05 -0.79
N LYS A 236 9.01 -16.61 0.49
CA LYS A 236 8.37 -17.39 1.56
C LYS A 236 6.89 -17.65 1.25
N SER A 237 6.19 -16.64 0.72
CA SER A 237 4.79 -16.75 0.35
C SER A 237 4.61 -17.59 -0.92
N ALA A 238 3.88 -18.71 -0.81
CA ALA A 238 3.48 -19.50 -1.98
C ALA A 238 2.63 -18.70 -2.99
N ALA A 239 1.93 -17.67 -2.54
CA ALA A 239 1.15 -16.80 -3.40
C ALA A 239 2.04 -15.89 -4.26
N VAL A 240 3.16 -15.38 -3.69
CA VAL A 240 4.16 -14.62 -4.43
C VAL A 240 4.86 -15.52 -5.44
N ARG A 241 5.35 -16.72 -5.03
CA ARG A 241 5.97 -17.69 -5.95
C ARG A 241 5.04 -18.04 -7.11
N SER A 242 3.78 -18.34 -6.81
CA SER A 242 2.76 -18.64 -7.81
C SER A 242 2.54 -17.49 -8.79
N CYS A 243 2.45 -16.25 -8.30
CA CYS A 243 2.26 -15.07 -9.14
C CYS A 243 3.48 -14.78 -10.03
N ALA A 244 4.68 -14.85 -9.47
CA ALA A 244 5.93 -14.68 -10.22
C ALA A 244 6.13 -15.77 -11.27
N THR A 245 5.83 -17.03 -10.92
CA THR A 245 5.85 -18.17 -11.87
C THR A 245 4.86 -17.93 -13.02
N ASP A 246 3.64 -17.49 -12.72
CA ASP A 246 2.63 -17.19 -13.76
C ASP A 246 3.12 -16.10 -14.73
N PHE A 247 3.74 -15.05 -14.21
CA PHE A 247 4.31 -13.99 -15.04
C PHE A 247 5.45 -14.50 -15.93
N LEU A 248 6.37 -15.25 -15.36
CA LEU A 248 7.50 -15.85 -16.13
C LEU A 248 7.00 -16.78 -17.21
N LEU A 249 6.11 -17.72 -16.89
CA LEU A 249 5.61 -18.69 -17.86
C LEU A 249 4.80 -18.05 -18.99
N ASN A 250 4.13 -16.93 -18.74
CA ASN A 250 3.35 -16.24 -19.75
C ASN A 250 4.12 -15.08 -20.42
N GLY A 251 5.34 -14.77 -20.01
CA GLY A 251 6.15 -13.68 -20.55
C GLY A 251 5.54 -12.29 -20.32
N ARG A 252 4.62 -12.15 -19.36
CA ARG A 252 3.88 -10.92 -19.12
C ARG A 252 3.50 -10.73 -17.66
N ALA A 253 3.57 -9.52 -17.19
CA ALA A 253 2.97 -9.09 -15.93
C ALA A 253 1.49 -8.76 -16.13
N GLN A 254 0.65 -9.10 -15.14
CA GLN A 254 -0.78 -8.87 -15.21
C GLN A 254 -1.34 -8.36 -13.88
N TRP A 255 -2.24 -7.37 -13.94
CA TRP A 255 -2.92 -6.79 -12.77
C TRP A 255 -4.36 -6.45 -13.08
N ALA A 256 -5.18 -6.33 -12.03
CA ALA A 256 -6.56 -5.84 -12.17
C ALA A 256 -6.58 -4.31 -12.06
N ASN A 257 -7.28 -3.65 -12.98
CA ASN A 257 -7.57 -2.23 -12.96
C ASN A 257 -9.07 -1.99 -12.78
N GLY A 258 -9.58 -2.38 -11.59
CA GLY A 258 -11.01 -2.35 -11.29
C GLY A 258 -11.75 -3.59 -11.79
N TYR A 259 -13.06 -3.43 -11.99
CA TYR A 259 -13.96 -4.49 -12.44
C TYR A 259 -14.79 -4.01 -13.62
N LYS A 260 -15.06 -4.91 -14.54
CA LYS A 260 -15.99 -4.69 -15.65
C LYS A 260 -17.16 -5.68 -15.60
N ARG A 261 -18.30 -5.22 -16.05
CA ARG A 261 -19.49 -6.04 -16.17
C ARG A 261 -19.45 -6.86 -17.46
N VAL A 262 -19.58 -8.16 -17.34
CA VAL A 262 -19.68 -9.09 -18.48
C VAL A 262 -21.06 -9.72 -18.43
N TRP A 263 -21.76 -9.64 -19.54
CA TRP A 263 -23.06 -10.27 -19.70
C TRP A 263 -22.89 -11.78 -19.90
N VAL A 264 -23.52 -12.55 -19.04
CA VAL A 264 -23.58 -14.03 -19.14
C VAL A 264 -24.76 -14.41 -20.02
N ASP A 265 -25.91 -13.75 -19.80
CA ASP A 265 -27.11 -13.90 -20.58
C ASP A 265 -27.77 -12.52 -20.73
N LYS A 266 -27.73 -11.97 -21.96
CA LYS A 266 -28.32 -10.66 -22.24
C LYS A 266 -29.85 -10.69 -22.27
N VAL A 267 -30.43 -11.83 -22.67
CA VAL A 267 -31.87 -11.99 -22.79
C VAL A 267 -32.54 -11.98 -21.41
N HIS A 268 -31.92 -12.68 -20.46
CA HIS A 268 -32.41 -12.74 -19.07
C HIS A 268 -31.78 -11.70 -18.14
N GLY A 269 -31.00 -10.72 -18.66
CA GLY A 269 -30.42 -9.67 -17.87
C GLY A 269 -29.31 -10.13 -16.90
N VAL A 270 -28.77 -11.35 -17.08
CA VAL A 270 -27.77 -11.94 -16.18
C VAL A 270 -26.39 -11.43 -16.53
N SER A 271 -25.74 -10.78 -15.58
CA SER A 271 -24.36 -10.28 -15.73
C SER A 271 -23.52 -10.60 -14.50
N ARG A 272 -22.21 -10.63 -14.67
CA ARG A 272 -21.26 -10.77 -13.56
C ARG A 272 -20.17 -9.69 -13.65
N LEU A 273 -19.66 -9.28 -12.49
CA LEU A 273 -18.48 -8.45 -12.41
C LEU A 273 -17.24 -9.36 -12.49
N VAL A 274 -16.34 -9.03 -13.41
CA VAL A 274 -15.05 -9.70 -13.55
C VAL A 274 -13.94 -8.66 -13.42
N PRO A 275 -12.74 -9.02 -12.90
CA PRO A 275 -11.61 -8.10 -12.89
C PRO A 275 -11.32 -7.59 -14.31
N ASP A 276 -11.12 -6.30 -14.47
CA ASP A 276 -10.59 -5.72 -15.69
C ASP A 276 -9.08 -5.88 -15.69
N LEU A 277 -8.59 -6.90 -16.40
CA LEU A 277 -7.19 -7.27 -16.40
C LEU A 277 -6.42 -6.47 -17.44
N GLN A 278 -5.39 -5.77 -16.96
CA GLN A 278 -4.37 -5.13 -17.77
C GLN A 278 -3.10 -5.97 -17.76
N GLN A 279 -2.26 -5.82 -18.77
CA GLN A 279 -1.02 -6.58 -18.89
C GLN A 279 0.04 -5.82 -19.67
N ARG A 280 1.31 -6.14 -19.45
CA ARG A 280 2.43 -5.73 -20.28
C ARG A 280 3.42 -6.89 -20.47
N PRO A 281 4.19 -6.91 -21.56
CA PRO A 281 5.29 -7.87 -21.71
C PRO A 281 6.34 -7.64 -20.64
N LEU A 282 7.05 -8.71 -20.26
CA LEU A 282 8.25 -8.59 -19.42
C LEU A 282 9.40 -7.99 -20.23
N SER A 283 10.24 -7.20 -19.57
CA SER A 283 11.43 -6.60 -20.20
C SER A 283 12.65 -7.54 -20.19
N ILE A 284 12.52 -8.72 -19.60
CA ILE A 284 13.58 -9.73 -19.50
C ILE A 284 13.33 -10.90 -20.45
N SER A 285 14.40 -11.54 -20.89
CA SER A 285 14.33 -12.86 -21.52
C SER A 285 14.09 -13.92 -20.45
N VAL A 286 13.10 -14.79 -20.66
CA VAL A 286 12.71 -15.81 -19.70
C VAL A 286 13.10 -17.19 -20.21
N ASP A 287 13.88 -17.93 -19.44
CA ASP A 287 14.02 -19.37 -19.60
C ASP A 287 12.74 -20.05 -19.12
N VAL A 288 11.81 -20.26 -20.05
CA VAL A 288 10.48 -20.84 -19.75
C VAL A 288 10.63 -22.30 -19.33
N ALA A 289 11.53 -23.08 -19.99
CA ALA A 289 11.71 -24.49 -19.70
C ALA A 289 12.26 -24.71 -18.30
N GLY A 290 13.35 -24.05 -17.94
CA GLY A 290 13.94 -24.14 -16.61
C GLY A 290 13.03 -23.57 -15.52
N SER A 291 12.28 -22.51 -15.81
CA SER A 291 11.30 -21.95 -14.87
C SER A 291 10.14 -22.91 -14.61
N MET A 292 9.65 -23.60 -15.65
CA MET A 292 8.58 -24.58 -15.54
C MET A 292 9.05 -25.84 -14.82
N ASP A 293 10.22 -26.35 -15.14
CA ASP A 293 10.80 -27.53 -14.47
C ASP A 293 10.95 -27.26 -12.96
N ARG A 294 11.56 -26.14 -12.59
CA ARG A 294 11.74 -25.71 -11.20
C ARG A 294 10.40 -25.58 -10.46
N ALA A 295 9.44 -24.87 -11.05
CA ALA A 295 8.13 -24.65 -10.46
C ALA A 295 7.28 -25.93 -10.35
N SER A 296 7.50 -26.94 -11.22
CA SER A 296 6.85 -28.23 -11.13
C SER A 296 7.23 -29.04 -9.88
N ARG A 297 8.38 -28.70 -9.26
CA ARG A 297 8.90 -29.31 -8.03
C ARG A 297 8.63 -28.45 -6.78
N ASP A 298 7.89 -27.32 -6.91
CA ASP A 298 7.63 -26.46 -5.78
C ASP A 298 6.87 -27.20 -4.68
N ARG A 299 7.21 -26.90 -3.42
CA ARG A 299 6.56 -27.45 -2.23
C ARG A 299 5.05 -27.14 -2.16
N SER A 300 4.58 -26.08 -2.82
CA SER A 300 3.19 -25.66 -2.82
C SER A 300 2.45 -26.17 -4.07
N ALA A 301 1.38 -26.90 -3.86
CA ALA A 301 0.46 -27.28 -4.94
C ALA A 301 -0.10 -26.09 -5.72
N LYS A 302 -0.16 -24.89 -5.10
CA LYS A 302 -0.58 -23.67 -5.77
C LYS A 302 0.35 -23.30 -6.93
N VAL A 303 1.66 -23.42 -6.74
CA VAL A 303 2.67 -23.16 -7.78
C VAL A 303 2.60 -24.25 -8.84
N ARG A 304 2.59 -25.53 -8.44
CA ARG A 304 2.49 -26.67 -9.36
C ARG A 304 1.21 -26.63 -10.21
N LYS A 305 0.09 -26.09 -9.69
CA LYS A 305 -1.14 -25.85 -10.47
C LYS A 305 -0.94 -24.83 -11.59
N ILE A 306 -0.13 -23.78 -11.38
CA ILE A 306 0.21 -22.82 -12.45
C ILE A 306 0.94 -23.56 -13.57
N VAL A 307 1.92 -24.40 -13.24
CA VAL A 307 2.66 -25.22 -14.23
C VAL A 307 1.71 -26.11 -15.01
N ALA A 308 0.85 -26.85 -14.31
CA ALA A 308 -0.13 -27.75 -14.94
C ALA A 308 -1.09 -27.00 -15.90
N SER A 309 -1.53 -25.81 -15.52
CA SER A 309 -2.35 -24.96 -16.37
C SER A 309 -1.58 -24.40 -17.57
N ALA A 310 -0.32 -24.06 -17.38
CA ALA A 310 0.55 -23.57 -18.45
C ALA A 310 0.89 -24.65 -19.47
N LEU A 311 1.04 -25.92 -19.06
CA LEU A 311 1.19 -27.07 -19.95
C LEU A 311 -0.05 -27.26 -20.82
N ILE A 312 -1.23 -27.21 -20.21
CA ILE A 312 -2.51 -27.33 -20.96
C ILE A 312 -2.63 -26.21 -22.00
N ALA A 313 -2.27 -24.96 -21.63
CA ALA A 313 -2.33 -23.82 -22.54
C ALA A 313 -1.36 -23.95 -23.75
N ARG A 314 -0.32 -24.80 -23.63
CA ARG A 314 0.70 -25.03 -24.66
C ARG A 314 0.50 -26.32 -25.46
N LEU A 315 -0.62 -27.01 -25.31
CA LEU A 315 -0.90 -28.25 -26.05
C LEU A 315 -0.73 -28.11 -27.56
N GLY A 316 -1.12 -26.95 -28.13
CA GLY A 316 -0.97 -26.66 -29.56
C GLY A 316 0.45 -26.23 -30.00
N ASN A 317 1.36 -26.00 -29.06
CA ASN A 317 2.76 -25.67 -29.32
C ASN A 317 3.65 -26.42 -28.32
N ARG A 318 3.61 -27.75 -28.41
CA ARG A 318 4.27 -28.67 -27.47
C ARG A 318 5.74 -28.86 -27.86
N ALA A 319 6.58 -28.95 -26.85
CA ALA A 319 7.96 -29.43 -26.95
C ALA A 319 8.10 -30.70 -26.08
N ASP A 320 9.09 -31.54 -26.37
CA ASP A 320 9.28 -32.86 -25.70
C ASP A 320 9.40 -32.74 -24.19
N TRP A 321 10.11 -31.73 -23.70
CA TRP A 321 10.24 -31.47 -22.26
C TRP A 321 8.93 -31.17 -21.53
N HIS A 322 7.86 -30.78 -22.24
CA HIS A 322 6.52 -30.62 -21.63
C HIS A 322 5.99 -31.95 -21.10
N ASP A 323 6.21 -33.04 -21.84
CA ASP A 323 5.70 -34.36 -21.47
C ASP A 323 6.42 -34.92 -20.24
N ASP A 324 7.72 -34.66 -20.09
CA ASP A 324 8.49 -35.05 -18.90
C ASP A 324 7.95 -34.37 -17.64
N ILE A 325 7.64 -33.07 -17.73
CA ILE A 325 7.05 -32.34 -16.62
C ILE A 325 5.60 -32.80 -16.35
N ALA A 326 4.81 -33.03 -17.39
CA ALA A 326 3.43 -33.51 -17.27
C ALA A 326 3.39 -34.92 -16.64
N ALA A 327 4.28 -35.84 -17.05
CA ALA A 327 4.40 -37.17 -16.46
C ALA A 327 4.71 -37.11 -14.96
N ARG A 328 5.62 -36.25 -14.55
CA ARG A 328 5.94 -36.00 -13.12
C ARG A 328 4.71 -35.51 -12.35
N LEU A 329 3.96 -34.54 -12.89
CA LEU A 329 2.80 -33.96 -12.23
C LEU A 329 1.56 -34.84 -12.26
N LYS A 330 1.52 -35.91 -13.09
CA LYS A 330 0.42 -36.86 -13.14
C LYS A 330 0.23 -37.61 -11.82
N SER A 331 1.34 -37.86 -11.11
CA SER A 331 1.32 -38.53 -9.81
C SER A 331 1.36 -37.53 -8.63
N ASP A 332 0.96 -36.27 -8.85
CA ASP A 332 0.98 -35.25 -7.81
C ASP A 332 -0.01 -35.60 -6.68
N PRO A 333 0.39 -35.48 -5.40
CA PRO A 333 -0.49 -35.76 -4.27
C PRO A 333 -1.70 -34.80 -4.20
N ASN A 334 -1.65 -33.66 -4.87
CA ASN A 334 -2.77 -32.74 -4.96
C ASN A 334 -3.65 -33.10 -6.15
N GLN A 335 -4.87 -33.57 -5.88
CA GLN A 335 -5.85 -33.94 -6.89
C GLN A 335 -6.08 -32.88 -7.97
N GLY A 336 -6.06 -31.58 -7.61
CA GLY A 336 -6.26 -30.51 -8.58
C GLY A 336 -5.06 -30.28 -9.52
N VAL A 337 -3.87 -30.83 -9.22
CA VAL A 337 -2.72 -30.92 -10.15
C VAL A 337 -2.87 -32.15 -11.00
N ALA A 338 -3.08 -33.33 -10.38
CA ALA A 338 -3.24 -34.61 -11.08
C ALA A 338 -4.36 -34.58 -12.12
N SER A 339 -5.54 -34.08 -11.78
CA SER A 339 -6.68 -33.97 -12.71
C SER A 339 -6.37 -33.11 -13.94
N ARG A 340 -5.55 -32.04 -13.78
CA ARG A 340 -5.11 -31.24 -14.93
C ARG A 340 -4.22 -32.05 -15.87
N MET A 341 -3.38 -32.90 -15.32
CA MET A 341 -2.49 -33.77 -16.13
C MET A 341 -3.28 -34.90 -16.78
N GLU A 342 -4.27 -35.46 -16.12
CA GLU A 342 -5.22 -36.39 -16.75
C GLU A 342 -5.93 -35.76 -17.96
N PHE A 343 -6.37 -34.50 -17.78
CA PHE A 343 -6.94 -33.74 -18.90
C PHE A 343 -5.92 -33.50 -20.02
N TYR A 344 -4.66 -33.12 -19.67
CA TYR A 344 -3.60 -32.91 -20.63
C TYR A 344 -3.35 -34.16 -21.49
N PHE A 345 -3.14 -35.33 -20.89
CA PHE A 345 -2.91 -36.58 -21.61
C PHE A 345 -4.12 -37.06 -22.41
N ARG A 346 -5.34 -36.90 -21.90
CA ARG A 346 -6.56 -37.20 -22.63
C ARG A 346 -6.69 -36.34 -23.89
N LYS A 347 -6.36 -35.09 -23.83
CA LYS A 347 -6.36 -34.20 -24.99
C LYS A 347 -5.28 -34.57 -26.00
N LEU A 348 -4.08 -34.95 -25.54
CA LEU A 348 -3.03 -35.48 -26.43
C LEU A 348 -3.52 -36.71 -27.20
N ALA A 349 -4.11 -37.68 -26.55
CA ALA A 349 -4.65 -38.87 -27.20
C ALA A 349 -5.73 -38.55 -28.24
N SER A 350 -6.51 -37.49 -28.04
CA SER A 350 -7.56 -37.06 -28.97
C SER A 350 -7.07 -36.25 -30.17
N VAL A 351 -5.83 -35.75 -30.16
CA VAL A 351 -5.21 -34.98 -31.27
C VAL A 351 -4.34 -35.89 -32.15
N GLY A 352 -3.91 -37.05 -31.61
CA GLY A 352 -3.13 -38.06 -32.35
C GLY A 352 -3.94 -39.19 -32.98
N ALA A 353 -5.26 -39.16 -32.82
CA ALA A 353 -6.22 -40.01 -33.50
C ALA A 353 -6.94 -39.23 -34.61
#